data_43bdf853a726a7fd69b0f4ae70c57cc3
#
_entry.id   43bdf853a726a7fd69b0f4ae70c57cc3
#
_cell.length_a   1.000
_cell.length_b   1.000
_cell.length_c   1.000
_cell.angle_alpha   90.00
_cell.angle_beta   90.00
_cell.angle_gamma   90.00
#
_symmetry.space_group_name_H-M   'P 1'
#
loop_
_entity.id
_entity.type
_entity.pdbx_description
1 polymer ?
#
loop_
_entity_poly.entity_id
_entity_poly.type
_entity_poly.pdbx_seq_one_letter_code
_entity_poly.pdbx_strand_id
1 'polypeptide(L)'
;MARLLRHDPHYAARAERVSRLTRDISEVVAAEAPLTPAVGAPRRIAFHSPCSLTHGQGLAGVTESLLSRLGFELTPVADPGLCCGSAGTYSILQPALSRPMLRAKVDALEAGHPDLIATANIGCYAYLRQEARVPVVHWVELLG
;
A
#
# COMPACT_ATOMS: atom_id res chain seq x y z
N MET A 1 -19.13 2.30 2.25
CA MET A 1 -20.31 2.22 3.16
C MET A 1 -21.50 3.01 2.61
N ALA A 2 -21.38 4.30 2.30
CA ALA A 2 -22.47 5.12 1.74
C ALA A 2 -23.17 4.47 0.53
N ARG A 3 -22.39 3.95 -0.44
CA ARG A 3 -22.94 3.31 -1.64
C ARG A 3 -23.83 2.10 -1.35
N LEU A 4 -23.52 1.30 -0.34
CA LEU A 4 -24.30 0.11 0.03
C LEU A 4 -25.60 0.47 0.73
N LEU A 5 -25.58 1.54 1.53
CA LEU A 5 -26.72 1.96 2.37
C LEU A 5 -27.49 3.15 1.80
N ARG A 6 -27.23 3.54 0.54
CA ARG A 6 -27.80 4.77 -0.05
C ARG A 6 -29.33 4.79 -0.11
N HIS A 7 -29.98 3.64 -0.11
CA HIS A 7 -31.44 3.49 -0.16
C HIS A 7 -32.07 3.09 1.18
N ASP A 8 -31.24 2.97 2.26
CA ASP A 8 -31.73 2.67 3.58
C ASP A 8 -32.24 3.94 4.27
N PRO A 9 -33.55 4.03 4.63
CA PRO A 9 -34.14 5.25 5.18
C PRO A 9 -33.56 5.65 6.55
N HIS A 10 -33.01 4.68 7.30
CA HIS A 10 -32.47 4.94 8.64
C HIS A 10 -30.97 5.20 8.67
N TYR A 11 -30.23 4.62 7.70
CA TYR A 11 -28.77 4.63 7.74
C TYR A 11 -28.11 5.42 6.61
N ALA A 12 -28.82 5.79 5.53
CA ALA A 12 -28.22 6.48 4.38
C ALA A 12 -27.43 7.72 4.78
N ALA A 13 -28.02 8.65 5.51
CA ALA A 13 -27.38 9.88 5.94
C ALA A 13 -26.17 9.64 6.87
N ARG A 14 -26.28 8.66 7.78
CA ARG A 14 -25.17 8.30 8.67
C ARG A 14 -24.03 7.63 7.91
N ALA A 15 -24.34 6.73 6.99
CA ALA A 15 -23.36 6.05 6.16
C ALA A 15 -22.61 7.05 5.25
N GLU A 16 -23.32 8.04 4.73
CA GLU A 16 -22.71 9.13 3.95
C GLU A 16 -21.76 9.97 4.81
N ARG A 17 -22.17 10.35 6.02
CA ARG A 17 -21.33 11.09 6.95
C ARG A 17 -20.07 10.31 7.32
N VAL A 18 -20.18 9.02 7.66
CA VAL A 18 -19.03 8.17 7.97
C VAL A 18 -18.10 8.09 6.77
N SER A 19 -18.63 7.88 5.56
CA SER A 19 -17.81 7.80 4.34
C SER A 19 -17.06 9.11 4.05
N ARG A 20 -17.66 10.27 4.33
CA ARG A 20 -16.99 11.57 4.19
C ARG A 20 -15.89 11.80 5.23
N LEU A 21 -16.03 11.24 6.42
CA LEU A 21 -15.05 11.36 7.49
C LEU A 21 -13.92 10.34 7.39
N THR A 22 -14.12 9.25 6.63
CA THR A 22 -13.10 8.23 6.43
C THR A 22 -11.96 8.80 5.59
N ARG A 23 -10.73 8.64 6.09
CA ARG A 23 -9.50 9.02 5.40
C ARG A 23 -8.54 7.85 5.41
N ASP A 24 -7.76 7.72 4.37
CA ASP A 24 -6.58 6.87 4.38
C ASP A 24 -5.49 7.51 5.24
N ILE A 25 -4.66 6.69 5.86
CA ILE A 25 -3.56 7.21 6.68
C ILE A 25 -2.61 8.10 5.88
N SER A 26 -2.44 7.85 4.59
CA SER A 26 -1.63 8.68 3.70
C SER A 26 -2.20 10.10 3.53
N GLU A 27 -3.54 10.24 3.51
CA GLU A 27 -4.19 11.55 3.45
C GLU A 27 -4.00 12.33 4.76
N VAL A 28 -4.10 11.62 5.91
CA VAL A 28 -3.90 12.23 7.24
C VAL A 28 -2.46 12.69 7.38
N VAL A 29 -1.51 11.81 7.09
CA VAL A 29 -0.08 12.11 7.17
C VAL A 29 0.33 13.23 6.19
N ALA A 30 -0.28 13.27 5.00
CA ALA A 30 -0.01 14.35 4.04
C ALA A 30 -0.47 15.73 4.52
N ALA A 31 -1.50 15.79 5.37
CA ALA A 31 -2.02 17.03 5.94
C ALA A 31 -1.23 17.51 7.16
N GLU A 32 -0.51 16.61 7.83
CA GLU A 32 0.32 16.92 8.99
C GLU A 32 1.74 17.32 8.55
N ALA A 33 2.33 18.32 9.20
CA ALA A 33 3.71 18.74 8.96
C ALA A 33 4.34 19.25 10.27
N PRO A 34 5.68 19.13 10.41
CA PRO A 34 6.64 18.42 9.58
C PRO A 34 6.80 16.95 10.03
N LEU A 35 6.90 16.04 9.06
CA LEU A 35 7.26 14.65 9.31
C LEU A 35 8.76 14.45 9.09
N THR A 36 9.34 13.54 9.87
CA THR A 36 10.72 13.11 9.72
C THR A 36 10.78 11.62 9.41
N PRO A 37 11.79 11.15 8.67
CA PRO A 37 12.01 9.72 8.55
C PRO A 37 12.42 9.12 9.89
N ALA A 38 12.08 7.85 10.13
CA ALA A 38 12.56 7.12 11.28
C ALA A 38 14.10 7.06 11.30
N VAL A 39 14.69 7.17 12.49
CA VAL A 39 16.15 7.14 12.65
C VAL A 39 16.71 5.82 12.14
N GLY A 40 17.69 5.90 11.23
CA GLY A 40 18.31 4.72 10.63
C GLY A 40 17.49 4.05 9.53
N ALA A 41 16.38 4.66 9.09
CA ALA A 41 15.61 4.13 7.96
C ALA A 41 16.48 4.07 6.69
N PRO A 42 16.43 2.96 5.92
CA PRO A 42 17.12 2.83 4.64
C PRO A 42 16.62 3.89 3.67
N ARG A 43 17.51 4.40 2.80
CA ARG A 43 17.16 5.49 1.88
C ARG A 43 16.51 5.01 0.58
N ARG A 44 16.92 3.84 0.05
CA ARG A 44 16.44 3.29 -1.21
C ARG A 44 15.32 2.31 -0.96
N ILE A 45 14.12 2.63 -1.38
CA ILE A 45 12.95 1.81 -1.12
C ILE A 45 12.15 1.54 -2.40
N ALA A 46 11.66 0.32 -2.57
CA ALA A 46 10.63 0.03 -3.55
C ALA A 46 9.25 0.20 -2.88
N PHE A 47 8.41 1.06 -3.43
CA PHE A 47 7.06 1.20 -2.91
C PHE A 47 6.08 0.32 -3.69
N HIS A 48 5.43 -0.59 -2.99
CA HIS A 48 4.30 -1.36 -3.50
C HIS A 48 3.01 -0.58 -3.25
N SER A 49 2.44 0.01 -4.30
CA SER A 49 1.12 0.65 -4.26
C SER A 49 0.02 -0.41 -4.38
N PRO A 50 -0.75 -0.68 -3.31
CA PRO A 50 -1.74 -1.75 -3.35
C PRO A 50 -2.98 -1.34 -4.14
N CYS A 51 -3.67 -2.34 -4.73
CA CYS A 51 -4.90 -2.13 -5.51
C CYS A 51 -5.99 -1.39 -4.72
N SER A 52 -6.09 -1.63 -3.41
CA SER A 52 -7.04 -0.93 -2.53
C SER A 52 -6.77 0.57 -2.45
N LEU A 53 -5.52 0.99 -2.43
CA LEU A 53 -5.12 2.39 -2.42
C LEU A 53 -5.34 3.02 -3.80
N THR A 54 -4.79 2.38 -4.84
CA THR A 54 -4.79 2.92 -6.21
C THR A 54 -6.18 2.95 -6.83
N HIS A 55 -6.86 1.80 -6.84
CA HIS A 55 -8.15 1.65 -7.54
C HIS A 55 -9.36 1.79 -6.62
N GLY A 56 -9.22 1.35 -5.37
CA GLY A 56 -10.31 1.42 -4.39
C GLY A 56 -10.54 2.82 -3.85
N GLN A 57 -9.49 3.54 -3.55
CA GLN A 57 -9.54 4.87 -2.93
C GLN A 57 -9.15 6.00 -3.90
N GLY A 58 -8.52 5.70 -5.03
CA GLY A 58 -8.08 6.70 -6.00
C GLY A 58 -6.89 7.55 -5.53
N LEU A 59 -6.08 7.01 -4.63
CA LEU A 59 -4.94 7.70 -3.99
C LEU A 59 -3.58 7.30 -4.59
N ALA A 60 -3.55 7.00 -5.89
CA ALA A 60 -2.30 6.71 -6.58
C ALA A 60 -1.30 7.87 -6.46
N GLY A 61 -0.05 7.57 -6.13
CA GLY A 61 1.04 8.56 -6.04
C GLY A 61 1.07 9.38 -4.74
N VAL A 62 0.06 9.31 -3.88
CA VAL A 62 0.04 10.08 -2.63
C VAL A 62 1.15 9.63 -1.68
N THR A 63 1.24 8.33 -1.43
CA THR A 63 2.27 7.78 -0.53
C THR A 63 3.65 7.92 -1.13
N GLU A 64 3.80 7.70 -2.43
CA GLU A 64 5.06 7.89 -3.16
C GLU A 64 5.57 9.34 -3.03
N SER A 65 4.68 10.32 -3.19
CA SER A 65 5.01 11.73 -3.02
C SER A 65 5.43 12.06 -1.58
N LEU A 66 4.75 11.47 -0.58
CA LEU A 66 5.12 11.63 0.82
C LEU A 66 6.53 11.07 1.11
N LEU A 67 6.79 9.85 0.68
CA LEU A 67 8.08 9.20 0.88
C LEU A 67 9.21 9.98 0.20
N SER A 68 8.99 10.47 -1.01
CA SER A 68 9.97 11.33 -1.70
C SER A 68 10.22 12.66 -0.96
N ARG A 69 9.17 13.29 -0.43
CA ARG A 69 9.31 14.52 0.40
C ARG A 69 10.07 14.28 1.69
N LEU A 70 9.99 13.09 2.25
CA LEU A 70 10.74 12.66 3.43
C LEU A 70 12.20 12.32 3.11
N GLY A 71 12.62 12.39 1.85
CA GLY A 71 14.01 12.16 1.43
C GLY A 71 14.34 10.70 1.11
N PHE A 72 13.32 9.83 0.97
CA PHE A 72 13.54 8.48 0.46
C PHE A 72 13.75 8.49 -1.05
N GLU A 73 14.68 7.68 -1.53
CA GLU A 73 14.90 7.38 -2.94
C GLU A 73 13.98 6.22 -3.35
N LEU A 74 12.95 6.51 -4.13
CA LEU A 74 12.08 5.47 -4.66
C LEU A 74 12.74 4.79 -5.86
N THR A 75 12.96 3.47 -5.75
CA THR A 75 13.45 2.69 -6.88
C THR A 75 12.34 2.47 -7.90
N PRO A 76 12.66 2.44 -9.21
CA PRO A 76 11.65 2.17 -10.23
C PRO A 76 11.08 0.76 -10.06
N VAL A 77 9.77 0.63 -10.21
CA VAL A 77 9.06 -0.64 -10.16
C VAL A 77 8.51 -0.93 -11.55
N ALA A 78 8.98 -2.02 -12.15
CA ALA A 78 8.42 -2.50 -13.40
C ALA A 78 6.96 -2.96 -13.16
N ASP A 79 6.06 -2.55 -14.04
CA ASP A 79 4.62 -2.86 -13.95
C ASP A 79 4.04 -2.59 -12.53
N PRO A 80 3.93 -1.33 -12.13
CA PRO A 80 3.44 -0.97 -10.79
C PRO A 80 1.99 -1.45 -10.54
N GLY A 81 1.19 -1.62 -11.61
CA GLY A 81 -0.18 -2.12 -11.55
C GLY A 81 -0.32 -3.62 -11.30
N LEU A 82 0.77 -4.39 -11.38
CA LEU A 82 0.74 -5.84 -11.15
C LEU A 82 0.30 -6.16 -9.72
N CYS A 83 -0.73 -7.02 -9.60
CA CYS A 83 -1.24 -7.46 -8.30
C CYS A 83 -0.23 -8.39 -7.60
N CYS A 84 -0.11 -8.27 -6.28
CA CYS A 84 0.73 -9.19 -5.48
C CYS A 84 0.12 -10.60 -5.32
N GLY A 85 -1.15 -10.79 -5.69
CA GLY A 85 -1.84 -12.08 -5.58
C GLY A 85 -2.47 -12.37 -4.21
N SER A 86 -2.32 -11.51 -3.20
CA SER A 86 -2.87 -11.72 -1.85
C SER A 86 -4.40 -11.83 -1.86
N ALA A 87 -5.11 -10.80 -2.33
CA ALA A 87 -6.56 -10.71 -2.53
C ALA A 87 -7.41 -11.41 -1.44
N GLY A 88 -7.17 -11.09 -0.18
CA GLY A 88 -7.86 -11.68 0.96
C GLY A 88 -7.63 -13.19 1.06
N THR A 89 -8.68 -13.99 0.93
CA THR A 89 -8.59 -15.45 1.00
C THR A 89 -8.10 -16.10 -0.31
N TYR A 90 -7.97 -15.35 -1.39
CA TYR A 90 -7.56 -15.89 -2.69
C TYR A 90 -6.23 -16.62 -2.65
N SER A 91 -5.23 -16.05 -1.97
CA SER A 91 -3.91 -16.66 -1.83
C SER A 91 -3.93 -17.98 -1.05
N ILE A 92 -4.94 -18.18 -0.20
CA ILE A 92 -5.13 -19.41 0.57
C ILE A 92 -5.86 -20.46 -0.26
N LEU A 93 -6.93 -20.03 -0.95
CA LEU A 93 -7.83 -20.95 -1.68
C LEU A 93 -7.29 -21.30 -3.08
N GLN A 94 -6.47 -20.43 -3.69
CA GLN A 94 -5.94 -20.57 -5.04
C GLN A 94 -4.42 -20.38 -5.09
N PRO A 95 -3.61 -21.11 -4.29
CA PRO A 95 -2.18 -20.87 -4.18
C PRO A 95 -1.43 -21.12 -5.50
N ALA A 96 -1.91 -22.04 -6.33
CA ALA A 96 -1.32 -22.35 -7.63
C ALA A 96 -1.35 -21.15 -8.59
N LEU A 97 -2.39 -20.30 -8.50
CA LEU A 97 -2.52 -19.09 -9.30
C LEU A 97 -1.87 -17.88 -8.64
N SER A 98 -1.98 -17.79 -7.33
CA SER A 98 -1.54 -16.64 -6.54
C SER A 98 0.00 -16.56 -6.42
N ARG A 99 0.71 -17.70 -6.24
CA ARG A 99 2.17 -17.72 -6.09
C ARG A 99 2.94 -17.19 -7.30
N PRO A 100 2.59 -17.53 -8.55
CA PRO A 100 3.23 -16.91 -9.71
C PRO A 100 3.08 -15.37 -9.73
N MET A 101 1.91 -14.85 -9.32
CA MET A 101 1.68 -13.41 -9.21
C MET A 101 2.57 -12.79 -8.13
N LEU A 102 2.71 -13.45 -6.96
CA LEU A 102 3.59 -13.00 -5.90
C LEU A 102 5.04 -12.89 -6.38
N ARG A 103 5.57 -13.93 -7.03
CA ARG A 103 6.94 -13.95 -7.54
C ARG A 103 7.19 -12.85 -8.56
N ALA A 104 6.31 -12.74 -9.55
CA ALA A 104 6.42 -11.69 -10.56
C ALA A 104 6.39 -10.29 -9.92
N LYS A 105 5.56 -10.09 -8.88
CA LYS A 105 5.52 -8.80 -8.17
C LYS A 105 6.76 -8.54 -7.34
N VAL A 106 7.29 -9.54 -6.66
CA VAL A 106 8.55 -9.41 -5.90
C VAL A 106 9.70 -9.10 -6.85
N ASP A 107 9.83 -9.83 -7.95
CA ASP A 107 10.89 -9.58 -8.94
C ASP A 107 10.79 -8.16 -9.53
N ALA A 108 9.58 -7.66 -9.80
CA ALA A 108 9.37 -6.29 -10.27
C ALA A 108 9.76 -5.23 -9.22
N LEU A 109 9.49 -5.49 -7.95
CA LEU A 109 9.84 -4.59 -6.84
C LEU A 109 11.35 -4.58 -6.58
N GLU A 110 12.01 -5.72 -6.67
CA GLU A 110 13.44 -5.87 -6.39
C GLU A 110 14.33 -5.52 -7.60
N ALA A 111 13.78 -5.34 -8.80
CA ALA A 111 14.54 -5.01 -10.02
C ALA A 111 15.38 -3.72 -9.89
N GLY A 112 14.89 -2.75 -9.09
CA GLY A 112 15.61 -1.51 -8.80
C GLY A 112 16.66 -1.62 -7.68
N HIS A 113 16.92 -2.82 -7.16
CA HIS A 113 17.84 -3.06 -6.03
C HIS A 113 17.55 -2.19 -4.81
N PRO A 114 16.32 -2.21 -4.25
CA PRO A 114 16.00 -1.47 -3.05
C PRO A 114 16.63 -2.11 -1.82
N ASP A 115 16.80 -1.31 -0.76
CA ASP A 115 17.21 -1.81 0.55
C ASP A 115 16.05 -2.49 1.30
N LEU A 116 14.80 -2.06 0.98
CA LEU A 116 13.56 -2.66 1.49
C LEU A 116 12.39 -2.38 0.54
N ILE A 117 11.30 -3.14 0.77
CA ILE A 117 10.00 -2.92 0.14
C ILE A 117 9.05 -2.32 1.17
N ALA A 118 8.45 -1.18 0.85
CA ALA A 118 7.38 -0.59 1.64
C ALA A 118 6.01 -0.81 0.97
N THR A 119 4.98 -1.10 1.74
CA THR A 119 3.61 -1.27 1.22
C THR A 119 2.59 -0.58 2.13
N ALA A 120 1.42 -0.26 1.60
CA ALA A 120 0.33 0.40 2.33
C ALA A 120 -0.84 -0.57 2.65
N ASN A 121 -0.65 -1.89 2.57
CA ASN A 121 -1.72 -2.86 2.81
C ASN A 121 -1.19 -4.07 3.56
N ILE A 122 -1.81 -4.41 4.69
CA ILE A 122 -1.37 -5.50 5.56
C ILE A 122 -1.45 -6.88 4.89
N GLY A 123 -2.43 -7.13 4.02
CA GLY A 123 -2.53 -8.38 3.26
C GLY A 123 -1.40 -8.52 2.25
N CYS A 124 -1.06 -7.45 1.54
CA CYS A 124 0.10 -7.42 0.64
C CYS A 124 1.41 -7.54 1.43
N TYR A 125 1.53 -6.85 2.57
CA TYR A 125 2.66 -6.96 3.47
C TYR A 125 2.93 -8.42 3.90
N ALA A 126 1.92 -9.09 4.43
CA ALA A 126 2.05 -10.47 4.88
C ALA A 126 2.40 -11.45 3.75
N TYR A 127 1.93 -11.15 2.53
CA TYR A 127 2.14 -12.02 1.39
C TYR A 127 3.49 -11.78 0.71
N LEU A 128 3.88 -10.53 0.49
CA LEU A 128 5.18 -10.17 -0.10
C LEU A 128 6.35 -10.71 0.74
N ARG A 129 6.25 -10.69 2.06
CA ARG A 129 7.28 -11.22 2.98
C ARG A 129 7.61 -12.68 2.79
N GLN A 130 6.76 -13.46 2.13
CA GLN A 130 6.99 -14.90 1.93
C GLN A 130 8.02 -15.18 0.86
N GLU A 131 8.24 -14.27 -0.11
CA GLU A 131 9.15 -14.47 -1.25
C GLU A 131 10.19 -13.35 -1.38
N ALA A 132 10.00 -12.20 -0.74
CA ALA A 132 10.93 -11.07 -0.83
C ALA A 132 12.28 -11.40 -0.19
N ARG A 133 13.37 -10.99 -0.84
CA ARG A 133 14.77 -11.15 -0.41
C ARG A 133 15.25 -10.01 0.48
N VAL A 134 14.56 -8.86 0.39
CA VAL A 134 14.80 -7.69 1.24
C VAL A 134 13.67 -7.55 2.27
N PRO A 135 13.87 -6.81 3.37
CA PRO A 135 12.82 -6.55 4.35
C PRO A 135 11.57 -5.95 3.70
N VAL A 136 10.39 -6.36 4.16
CA VAL A 136 9.12 -5.74 3.79
C VAL A 136 8.53 -5.09 5.03
N VAL A 137 8.12 -3.82 4.92
CA VAL A 137 7.54 -3.05 6.02
C VAL A 137 6.23 -2.39 5.59
N HIS A 138 5.40 -2.01 6.55
CA HIS A 138 4.32 -1.07 6.26
C HIS A 138 4.93 0.35 6.19
N TRP A 139 4.54 1.13 5.20
CA TRP A 139 5.21 2.42 4.93
C TRP A 139 5.20 3.39 6.12
N VAL A 140 4.20 3.29 7.02
CA VAL A 140 4.14 4.12 8.23
C VAL A 140 5.26 3.83 9.22
N GLU A 141 5.88 2.65 9.15
CA GLU A 141 7.03 2.29 9.99
C GLU A 141 8.32 3.08 9.61
N LEU A 142 8.28 3.76 8.47
CA LEU A 142 9.37 4.62 8.01
C LEU A 142 9.28 6.05 8.58
N LEU A 143 8.20 6.37 9.30
CA LEU A 143 7.98 7.65 9.94
C LEU A 143 8.52 7.63 11.37
N GLY A 144 9.17 8.72 11.78
CA GLY A 144 9.70 8.93 13.13
C GLY A 144 8.93 9.98 13.92
#